data_b0ea79e8374aa8748a0e6f4f81907f87
#
_entry.id   b0ea79e8374aa8748a0e6f4f81907f87
#
_cell.length_a   1.000
_cell.length_b   1.000
_cell.length_c   1.000
_cell.angle_alpha   90.00
_cell.angle_beta   90.00
_cell.angle_gamma   90.00
#
_symmetry.space_group_name_H-M   'P 1'
#
loop_
_entity.id
_entity.type
_entity.pdbx_description
1 polymer ?
#
loop_
_entity_poly.entity_id
_entity_poly.type
_entity_poly.pdbx_seq_one_letter_code
_entity_poly.pdbx_strand_id
1 'polypeptide(L)'
;MANEIDPMEGISLNDLRGQFESGTIQRAVVDEIHNHDDLISDVKWYPSSKDDRDETDYVVSKPRARHHMMGEGKLPSGFSTQTKATTPCRSYALLRILKERYQREQRKGKAYLNAYLAMQVRMQVSSLAELMVMDILYGSRKNDPKGMNGLAAFYNTIGSITGAPLDYSTRTMNAFPSALSAEGATNTSNLRDIFAVTFGKEAVKPFYPKMSDSIGLDFGDKMVEVPEKDPKNGGTIWYLEREFNWEGGINIVNPTKAGRLVNLPLDKMATATGYAEELLQKLIRFTDLIKANKNQGEKTILYMDPMLWTEIKILLASLKWQNAFKDEDIDSVHKMELFGREVRTNESQAFAQSYIAP
;
A
#
# COMPACT_ATOMS: atom_id res chain seq x y z
N MET A 1 2.12 3.51 33.13
CA MET A 1 1.11 4.44 32.58
C MET A 1 1.15 4.23 31.08
N ALA A 2 0.15 3.56 30.53
CA ALA A 2 0.00 3.47 29.09
C ALA A 2 -0.28 4.89 28.59
N ASN A 3 0.52 5.40 27.65
CA ASN A 3 0.20 6.63 26.95
C ASN A 3 -1.12 6.37 26.24
N GLU A 4 -2.19 7.03 26.67
CA GLU A 4 -3.42 7.12 25.88
C GLU A 4 -3.04 7.80 24.55
N ILE A 5 -2.96 7.01 23.50
CA ILE A 5 -2.75 7.52 22.15
C ILE A 5 -4.03 8.23 21.77
N ASP A 6 -3.93 9.50 21.42
CA ASP A 6 -5.07 10.26 20.91
C ASP A 6 -5.62 9.53 19.65
N PRO A 7 -6.88 9.07 19.66
CA PRO A 7 -7.47 8.36 18.53
C PRO A 7 -7.56 9.22 17.26
N MET A 8 -7.20 10.49 17.34
CA MET A 8 -7.06 11.40 16.21
C MET A 8 -5.71 11.31 15.50
N GLU A 9 -4.67 10.80 16.17
CA GLU A 9 -3.37 10.53 15.57
C GLU A 9 -3.34 9.08 15.08
N GLY A 10 -2.99 8.89 13.80
CA GLY A 10 -2.83 7.54 13.25
C GLY A 10 -1.72 6.78 13.97
N ILE A 11 -1.92 5.49 14.17
CA ILE A 11 -0.98 4.58 14.85
C ILE A 11 -0.09 3.94 13.79
N SER A 12 1.22 4.03 13.94
CA SER A 12 2.17 3.27 13.13
C SER A 12 2.41 1.88 13.72
N LEU A 13 2.90 0.94 12.91
CA LEU A 13 3.33 -0.36 13.44
C LEU A 13 4.45 -0.25 14.47
N ASN A 14 5.29 0.77 14.36
CA ASN A 14 6.33 1.02 15.35
C ASN A 14 5.76 1.45 16.72
N ASP A 15 4.68 2.24 16.71
CA ASP A 15 3.98 2.62 17.93
C ASP A 15 3.30 1.40 18.58
N LEU A 16 2.67 0.54 17.75
CA LEU A 16 2.08 -0.72 18.21
C LEU A 16 3.15 -1.67 18.80
N ARG A 17 4.32 -1.75 18.16
CA ARG A 17 5.48 -2.50 18.67
C ARG A 17 5.88 -2.07 20.08
N GLY A 18 5.85 -0.77 20.37
CA GLY A 18 6.15 -0.20 21.68
C GLY A 18 5.15 -0.59 22.78
N GLN A 19 3.93 -0.98 22.43
CA GLN A 19 2.89 -1.39 23.37
C GLN A 19 3.04 -2.84 23.86
N PHE A 20 3.69 -3.71 23.09
CA PHE A 20 3.87 -5.11 23.47
C PHE A 20 5.18 -5.34 24.23
N GLU A 21 5.12 -6.20 25.25
CA GLU A 21 6.32 -6.59 26.01
C GLU A 21 7.32 -7.35 25.11
N SER A 22 8.61 -7.10 25.36
CA SER A 22 9.67 -7.80 24.65
C SER A 22 9.62 -9.31 24.91
N GLY A 23 9.73 -10.11 23.85
CA GLY A 23 9.69 -11.58 23.94
C GLY A 23 8.29 -12.19 23.84
N THR A 24 7.24 -11.38 23.66
CA THR A 24 5.90 -11.90 23.36
C THR A 24 5.77 -12.29 21.88
N ILE A 25 4.88 -13.24 21.59
CA ILE A 25 4.60 -13.65 20.19
C ILE A 25 4.02 -12.47 19.40
N GLN A 26 3.17 -11.67 20.03
CA GLN A 26 2.54 -10.51 19.42
C GLN A 26 3.58 -9.51 18.93
N ARG A 27 4.57 -9.19 19.77
CA ARG A 27 5.67 -8.32 19.36
C ARG A 27 6.50 -8.91 18.22
N ALA A 28 6.81 -10.21 18.28
CA ALA A 28 7.55 -10.88 17.21
C ALA A 28 6.79 -10.86 15.87
N VAL A 29 5.47 -10.97 15.89
CA VAL A 29 4.62 -10.86 14.69
C VAL A 29 4.63 -9.44 14.14
N VAL A 30 4.46 -8.44 14.99
CA VAL A 30 4.51 -7.02 14.57
C VAL A 30 5.90 -6.65 14.05
N ASP A 31 6.97 -7.15 14.69
CA ASP A 31 8.34 -6.95 14.21
C ASP A 31 8.56 -7.57 12.81
N GLU A 32 8.03 -8.76 12.56
CA GLU A 32 8.15 -9.42 11.26
C GLU A 32 7.37 -8.67 10.17
N ILE A 33 6.14 -8.23 10.45
CA ILE A 33 5.34 -7.44 9.51
C ILE A 33 6.03 -6.09 9.22
N HIS A 34 6.53 -5.41 10.26
CA HIS A 34 7.20 -4.12 10.11
C HIS A 34 8.49 -4.21 9.29
N ASN A 35 9.25 -5.28 9.48
CA ASN A 35 10.54 -5.47 8.80
C ASN A 35 10.38 -6.07 7.39
N HIS A 36 9.17 -6.52 7.04
CA HIS A 36 8.93 -7.18 5.76
C HIS A 36 8.99 -6.21 4.58
N ASP A 37 8.39 -5.03 4.73
CA ASP A 37 8.29 -4.05 3.65
C ASP A 37 8.22 -2.62 4.20
N ASP A 38 8.97 -1.72 3.58
CA ASP A 38 9.00 -0.30 3.93
C ASP A 38 7.63 0.37 3.78
N LEU A 39 6.79 -0.09 2.83
CA LEU A 39 5.45 0.46 2.63
C LEU A 39 4.60 0.31 3.90
N ILE A 40 4.61 -0.87 4.50
CA ILE A 40 3.82 -1.13 5.72
C ILE A 40 4.36 -0.31 6.89
N SER A 41 5.69 -0.11 6.95
CA SER A 41 6.34 0.69 7.99
C SER A 41 6.03 2.18 7.88
N ASP A 42 5.89 2.69 6.66
CA ASP A 42 5.58 4.10 6.36
C ASP A 42 4.12 4.46 6.61
N VAL A 43 3.22 3.47 6.63
CA VAL A 43 1.77 3.65 6.77
C VAL A 43 1.39 3.96 8.21
N LYS A 44 0.62 5.04 8.40
CA LYS A 44 -0.09 5.33 9.65
C LYS A 44 -1.53 4.86 9.52
N TRP A 45 -1.94 3.98 10.43
CA TRP A 45 -3.28 3.40 10.46
C TRP A 45 -4.20 4.21 11.34
N TYR A 46 -5.41 4.45 10.88
CA TYR A 46 -6.43 5.23 11.57
C TYR A 46 -7.64 4.35 11.90
N PRO A 47 -8.30 4.57 13.03
CA PRO A 47 -9.56 3.90 13.28
C PRO A 47 -10.61 4.31 12.26
N SER A 48 -11.47 3.39 11.87
CA SER A 48 -12.62 3.66 11.00
C SER A 48 -13.62 4.61 11.67
N SER A 49 -14.39 5.32 10.87
CA SER A 49 -15.44 6.21 11.38
C SER A 49 -16.62 5.43 12.00
N LYS A 50 -16.88 4.21 11.50
CA LYS A 50 -17.87 3.26 12.02
C LYS A 50 -17.22 1.90 12.20
N ASP A 51 -17.87 1.00 12.94
CA ASP A 51 -17.30 -0.31 13.28
C ASP A 51 -17.08 -1.20 12.06
N ASP A 52 -17.96 -1.11 11.06
CA ASP A 52 -17.97 -1.98 9.87
C ASP A 52 -17.40 -1.33 8.60
N ARG A 53 -17.15 0.01 8.63
CA ARG A 53 -16.73 0.76 7.45
C ARG A 53 -16.15 2.13 7.81
N ASP A 54 -15.35 2.67 6.90
CA ASP A 54 -14.90 4.05 6.97
C ASP A 54 -15.73 4.91 6.02
N GLU A 55 -16.36 5.96 6.54
CA GLU A 55 -17.15 6.92 5.78
C GLU A 55 -16.40 8.25 5.70
N THR A 56 -16.34 8.80 4.50
CA THR A 56 -15.72 10.09 4.23
C THR A 56 -16.64 10.95 3.39
N ASP A 57 -16.90 12.16 3.87
CA ASP A 57 -17.65 13.14 3.12
C ASP A 57 -16.72 13.94 2.21
N TYR A 58 -17.12 14.11 0.98
CA TYR A 58 -16.40 14.96 0.03
C TYR A 58 -17.34 15.97 -0.63
N VAL A 59 -16.78 17.14 -0.93
CA VAL A 59 -17.53 18.25 -1.52
C VAL A 59 -17.62 18.01 -3.04
N VAL A 60 -18.84 17.79 -3.54
CA VAL A 60 -19.12 17.64 -4.96
C VAL A 60 -19.12 19.00 -5.66
N SER A 61 -19.74 20.00 -5.05
CA SER A 61 -19.75 21.37 -5.56
C SER A 61 -19.42 22.36 -4.47
N LYS A 62 -18.52 23.29 -4.77
CA LYS A 62 -18.16 24.39 -3.86
C LYS A 62 -19.09 25.58 -4.06
N PRO A 63 -19.43 26.30 -3.00
CA PRO A 63 -20.16 27.55 -3.13
C PRO A 63 -19.32 28.56 -3.93
N ARG A 64 -19.97 29.31 -4.79
CA ARG A 64 -19.30 30.31 -5.61
C ARG A 64 -19.26 31.65 -4.89
N ALA A 65 -18.07 32.17 -4.66
CA ALA A 65 -17.91 33.57 -4.27
C ALA A 65 -18.28 34.50 -5.45
N ARG A 66 -18.94 35.61 -5.17
CA ARG A 66 -19.34 36.59 -6.19
C ARG A 66 -18.99 37.99 -5.70
N HIS A 67 -18.64 38.85 -6.64
CA HIS A 67 -18.57 40.27 -6.38
C HIS A 67 -19.99 40.88 -6.35
N HIS A 68 -20.23 41.88 -5.53
CA HIS A 68 -21.47 42.64 -5.50
C HIS A 68 -21.16 44.13 -5.32
N MET A 69 -22.03 44.99 -5.82
CA MET A 69 -21.92 46.41 -5.63
C MET A 69 -22.62 46.83 -4.30
N MET A 70 -22.25 47.99 -3.78
CA MET A 70 -22.89 48.55 -2.62
C MET A 70 -24.39 48.80 -2.95
N GLY A 71 -25.31 48.19 -2.16
CA GLY A 71 -26.75 48.29 -2.38
C GLY A 71 -27.37 47.13 -3.19
N GLU A 72 -26.56 46.19 -3.75
CA GLU A 72 -27.09 45.01 -4.38
C GLU A 72 -27.42 43.92 -3.37
N GLY A 73 -28.46 43.12 -3.65
CA GLY A 73 -28.80 41.92 -2.88
C GLY A 73 -27.76 40.81 -3.08
N LYS A 74 -27.45 40.08 -2.01
CA LYS A 74 -26.54 38.93 -2.05
C LYS A 74 -27.31 37.65 -2.38
N LEU A 75 -26.89 36.95 -3.43
CA LEU A 75 -27.46 35.67 -3.79
C LEU A 75 -26.73 34.53 -3.02
N PRO A 76 -27.46 33.71 -2.25
CA PRO A 76 -26.85 32.57 -1.60
C PRO A 76 -26.37 31.55 -2.63
N SER A 77 -25.23 30.91 -2.37
CA SER A 77 -24.77 29.78 -3.15
C SER A 77 -24.67 28.56 -2.23
N GLY A 78 -25.29 27.46 -2.65
CA GLY A 78 -25.22 26.18 -1.96
C GLY A 78 -23.96 25.38 -2.28
N PHE A 79 -23.69 24.41 -1.46
CA PHE A 79 -22.70 23.36 -1.73
C PHE A 79 -23.38 21.99 -1.62
N SER A 80 -22.84 21.01 -2.31
CA SER A 80 -23.30 19.63 -2.18
C SER A 80 -22.15 18.75 -1.73
N THR A 81 -22.46 17.83 -0.82
CA THR A 81 -21.56 16.81 -0.31
C THR A 81 -22.11 15.43 -0.65
N GLN A 82 -21.22 14.49 -0.83
CA GLN A 82 -21.54 13.07 -0.92
C GLN A 82 -20.68 12.30 0.07
N THR A 83 -21.24 11.23 0.62
CA THR A 83 -20.52 10.33 1.52
C THR A 83 -20.07 9.10 0.75
N LYS A 84 -18.79 8.79 0.82
CA LYS A 84 -18.21 7.55 0.32
C LYS A 84 -17.96 6.62 1.49
N ALA A 85 -18.52 5.42 1.43
CA ALA A 85 -18.27 4.36 2.39
C ALA A 85 -17.29 3.33 1.81
N THR A 86 -16.28 2.97 2.59
CA THR A 86 -15.30 1.93 2.24
C THR A 86 -15.29 0.88 3.34
N THR A 87 -15.54 -0.38 2.98
CA THR A 87 -15.51 -1.51 3.92
C THR A 87 -14.12 -2.12 3.99
N PRO A 88 -13.65 -2.56 5.17
CA PRO A 88 -12.39 -3.28 5.29
C PRO A 88 -12.43 -4.62 4.59
N CYS A 89 -11.28 -5.20 4.29
CA CYS A 89 -11.14 -6.61 3.96
C CYS A 89 -10.68 -7.38 5.19
N ARG A 90 -10.90 -8.70 5.17
CA ARG A 90 -10.41 -9.62 6.19
C ARG A 90 -9.49 -10.62 5.52
N SER A 91 -8.26 -10.64 5.96
CA SER A 91 -7.23 -11.56 5.50
C SER A 91 -6.74 -12.41 6.65
N TYR A 92 -6.37 -13.63 6.38
CA TYR A 92 -5.85 -14.53 7.41
C TYR A 92 -4.68 -15.36 6.90
N ALA A 93 -3.81 -15.72 7.81
CA ALA A 93 -2.80 -16.76 7.63
C ALA A 93 -3.01 -17.86 8.66
N LEU A 94 -3.16 -19.11 8.19
CA LEU A 94 -3.45 -20.25 9.03
C LEU A 94 -2.24 -21.15 9.15
N LEU A 95 -1.66 -21.23 10.35
CA LEU A 95 -0.63 -22.19 10.68
C LEU A 95 -1.28 -23.52 11.06
N ARG A 96 -1.04 -24.57 10.28
CA ARG A 96 -1.54 -25.91 10.53
C ARG A 96 -0.37 -26.91 10.64
N ILE A 97 -0.24 -27.55 11.78
CA ILE A 97 0.82 -28.53 12.07
C ILE A 97 0.21 -29.87 12.45
N LEU A 98 0.67 -30.94 11.81
CA LEU A 98 0.29 -32.29 12.20
C LEU A 98 0.66 -32.55 13.66
N LYS A 99 -0.28 -33.04 14.48
CA LYS A 99 -0.07 -33.32 15.91
C LYS A 99 1.10 -34.29 16.15
N GLU A 100 1.25 -35.28 15.29
CA GLU A 100 2.38 -36.24 15.36
C GLU A 100 3.73 -35.54 15.13
N ARG A 101 3.80 -34.61 14.16
CA ARG A 101 5.03 -33.84 13.90
C ARG A 101 5.35 -32.93 15.08
N TYR A 102 4.36 -32.25 15.65
CA TYR A 102 4.54 -31.45 16.85
C TYR A 102 5.10 -32.27 18.01
N GLN A 103 4.52 -33.46 18.28
CA GLN A 103 5.00 -34.37 19.31
C GLN A 103 6.43 -34.88 19.05
N ARG A 104 6.79 -35.11 17.78
CA ARG A 104 8.14 -35.51 17.40
C ARG A 104 9.16 -34.42 17.72
N GLU A 105 8.85 -33.17 17.41
CA GLU A 105 9.72 -32.04 17.73
C GLU A 105 9.79 -31.78 19.23
N GLN A 106 8.69 -31.97 19.94
CA GLN A 106 8.63 -31.91 21.41
C GLN A 106 9.55 -32.91 22.10
N ARG A 107 9.64 -34.14 21.55
CA ARG A 107 10.55 -35.20 22.08
C ARG A 107 12.02 -34.84 21.91
N LYS A 108 12.41 -34.01 20.94
CA LYS A 108 13.78 -33.50 20.76
C LYS A 108 14.19 -32.48 21.81
N GLY A 109 13.22 -31.92 22.50
CA GLY A 109 13.41 -30.91 23.55
C GLY A 109 12.69 -29.60 23.29
N LYS A 110 12.44 -28.85 24.36
CA LYS A 110 11.67 -27.59 24.31
C LYS A 110 12.31 -26.54 23.40
N ALA A 111 13.63 -26.45 23.37
CA ALA A 111 14.34 -25.50 22.51
C ALA A 111 14.11 -25.77 21.00
N TYR A 112 14.18 -27.03 20.59
CA TYR A 112 13.89 -27.42 19.21
C TYR A 112 12.44 -27.17 18.80
N LEU A 113 11.50 -27.47 19.69
CA LEU A 113 10.09 -27.19 19.45
C LEU A 113 9.85 -25.69 19.25
N ASN A 114 10.38 -24.86 20.16
CA ASN A 114 10.21 -23.40 20.08
C ASN A 114 10.84 -22.84 18.81
N ALA A 115 12.03 -23.29 18.41
CA ALA A 115 12.68 -22.88 17.16
C ALA A 115 11.85 -23.26 15.92
N TYR A 116 11.31 -24.47 15.91
CA TYR A 116 10.43 -24.95 14.85
C TYR A 116 9.15 -24.12 14.75
N LEU A 117 8.49 -23.87 15.88
CA LEU A 117 7.27 -23.04 15.92
C LEU A 117 7.55 -21.60 15.49
N ALA A 118 8.63 -20.99 15.98
CA ALA A 118 9.01 -19.64 15.59
C ALA A 118 9.24 -19.52 14.09
N MET A 119 9.92 -20.49 13.46
CA MET A 119 10.11 -20.51 12.02
C MET A 119 8.78 -20.63 11.26
N GLN A 120 7.86 -21.50 11.70
CA GLN A 120 6.56 -21.65 11.04
C GLN A 120 5.68 -20.40 11.17
N VAL A 121 5.66 -19.78 12.35
CA VAL A 121 4.95 -18.51 12.59
C VAL A 121 5.51 -17.42 11.69
N ARG A 122 6.83 -17.29 11.64
CA ARG A 122 7.49 -16.29 10.80
C ARG A 122 7.09 -16.40 9.34
N MET A 123 7.09 -17.61 8.78
CA MET A 123 6.68 -17.84 7.37
C MET A 123 5.21 -17.45 7.11
N GLN A 124 4.30 -17.73 8.05
CA GLN A 124 2.89 -17.39 7.89
C GLN A 124 2.67 -15.88 8.00
N VAL A 125 3.35 -15.22 8.93
CA VAL A 125 3.27 -13.77 9.12
C VAL A 125 3.88 -13.01 7.94
N SER A 126 5.00 -13.47 7.40
CA SER A 126 5.60 -12.91 6.18
C SER A 126 4.63 -12.99 5.00
N SER A 127 3.97 -14.13 4.80
CA SER A 127 2.95 -14.29 3.75
C SER A 127 1.74 -13.37 3.96
N LEU A 128 1.33 -13.13 5.20
CA LEU A 128 0.26 -12.17 5.50
C LEU A 128 0.70 -10.73 5.17
N ALA A 129 1.95 -10.36 5.51
CA ALA A 129 2.52 -9.06 5.18
C ALA A 129 2.60 -8.83 3.66
N GLU A 130 3.07 -9.83 2.89
CA GLU A 130 3.05 -9.79 1.42
C GLU A 130 1.64 -9.52 0.89
N LEU A 131 0.64 -10.25 1.41
CA LEU A 131 -0.76 -10.05 1.01
C LEU A 131 -1.25 -8.63 1.34
N MET A 132 -0.91 -8.10 2.53
CA MET A 132 -1.26 -6.72 2.91
C MET A 132 -0.69 -5.70 1.93
N VAL A 133 0.59 -5.82 1.55
CA VAL A 133 1.24 -4.93 0.58
C VAL A 133 0.58 -5.03 -0.79
N MET A 134 0.32 -6.26 -1.26
CA MET A 134 -0.35 -6.49 -2.54
C MET A 134 -1.77 -5.92 -2.56
N ASP A 135 -2.52 -6.07 -1.47
CA ASP A 135 -3.86 -5.52 -1.34
C ASP A 135 -3.85 -3.99 -1.31
N ILE A 136 -2.88 -3.37 -0.62
CA ILE A 136 -2.72 -1.92 -0.59
C ILE A 136 -2.45 -1.36 -1.99
N LEU A 137 -1.54 -1.98 -2.74
CA LEU A 137 -1.13 -1.48 -4.06
C LEU A 137 -2.09 -1.93 -5.16
N TYR A 138 -2.38 -3.23 -5.25
CA TYR A 138 -3.02 -3.85 -6.41
C TYR A 138 -4.36 -4.53 -6.11
N GLY A 139 -4.83 -4.52 -4.87
CA GLY A 139 -6.11 -5.11 -4.50
C GLY A 139 -7.25 -4.65 -5.42
N SER A 140 -8.14 -5.56 -5.79
CA SER A 140 -9.29 -5.25 -6.64
C SER A 140 -10.48 -6.14 -6.32
N ARG A 141 -11.54 -5.57 -5.78
CA ARG A 141 -12.80 -6.29 -5.51
C ARG A 141 -13.48 -6.82 -6.77
N LYS A 142 -13.12 -6.28 -7.92
CA LYS A 142 -13.60 -6.82 -9.21
C LYS A 142 -13.03 -8.20 -9.48
N ASN A 143 -11.77 -8.43 -9.11
CA ASN A 143 -11.05 -9.68 -9.32
C ASN A 143 -11.24 -10.64 -8.14
N ASP A 144 -11.15 -10.12 -6.92
CA ASP A 144 -11.43 -10.85 -5.68
C ASP A 144 -12.44 -10.06 -4.82
N PRO A 145 -13.71 -10.50 -4.77
CA PRO A 145 -14.75 -9.83 -4.00
C PRO A 145 -14.50 -9.79 -2.49
N LYS A 146 -13.63 -10.66 -1.95
CA LYS A 146 -13.27 -10.72 -0.54
C LYS A 146 -12.16 -9.72 -0.17
N GLY A 147 -11.36 -9.31 -1.16
CA GLY A 147 -10.27 -8.36 -0.99
C GLY A 147 -10.75 -6.91 -0.85
N MET A 148 -9.82 -5.99 -0.83
CA MET A 148 -10.10 -4.55 -0.88
C MET A 148 -9.75 -3.96 -2.25
N ASN A 149 -10.19 -2.72 -2.49
CA ASN A 149 -9.69 -1.94 -3.61
C ASN A 149 -8.41 -1.21 -3.17
N GLY A 150 -7.29 -1.60 -3.74
CA GLY A 150 -6.01 -0.94 -3.58
C GLY A 150 -5.84 0.27 -4.50
N LEU A 151 -4.67 0.88 -4.46
CA LEU A 151 -4.37 2.07 -5.24
C LEU A 151 -4.54 1.85 -6.76
N ALA A 152 -4.11 0.71 -7.29
CA ALA A 152 -4.24 0.39 -8.70
C ALA A 152 -5.69 0.30 -9.19
N ALA A 153 -6.62 -0.10 -8.32
CA ALA A 153 -8.04 -0.17 -8.68
C ALA A 153 -8.67 1.21 -8.88
N PHE A 154 -8.18 2.22 -8.15
CA PHE A 154 -8.63 3.60 -8.30
C PHE A 154 -7.92 4.32 -9.45
N TYR A 155 -6.60 4.12 -9.58
CA TYR A 155 -5.75 4.76 -10.60
C TYR A 155 -5.51 3.81 -11.79
N ASN A 156 -6.59 3.36 -12.44
CA ASN A 156 -6.55 2.37 -13.53
C ASN A 156 -6.95 2.93 -14.90
N THR A 157 -7.30 4.20 -15.00
CA THR A 157 -7.75 4.85 -16.22
C THR A 157 -6.93 6.11 -16.46
N ILE A 158 -6.33 6.22 -17.64
CA ILE A 158 -5.64 7.43 -18.08
C ILE A 158 -6.71 8.36 -18.65
N GLY A 159 -6.78 9.60 -18.17
CA GLY A 159 -7.81 10.53 -18.61
C GLY A 159 -7.34 11.97 -18.68
N SER A 160 -8.15 12.78 -19.33
CA SER A 160 -8.02 14.24 -19.30
C SER A 160 -8.73 14.81 -18.09
N ILE A 161 -8.36 16.02 -17.67
CA ILE A 161 -8.99 16.72 -16.54
C ILE A 161 -10.47 16.96 -16.84
N THR A 162 -11.34 16.16 -16.22
CA THR A 162 -12.81 16.29 -16.39
C THR A 162 -13.44 17.22 -15.34
N GLY A 163 -12.69 17.57 -14.29
CA GLY A 163 -13.19 18.41 -13.21
C GLY A 163 -14.15 17.70 -12.25
N ALA A 164 -14.35 16.39 -12.40
CA ALA A 164 -15.14 15.62 -11.45
C ALA A 164 -14.48 15.57 -10.07
N PRO A 165 -15.26 15.62 -8.97
CA PRO A 165 -14.71 15.75 -7.61
C PRO A 165 -13.86 14.56 -7.17
N LEU A 166 -14.11 13.36 -7.70
CA LEU A 166 -13.33 12.14 -7.45
C LEU A 166 -12.73 11.59 -8.75
N ASP A 167 -12.12 12.47 -9.55
CA ASP A 167 -11.47 12.07 -10.80
C ASP A 167 -10.06 11.56 -10.55
N TYR A 168 -9.92 10.25 -10.47
CA TYR A 168 -8.63 9.57 -10.33
C TYR A 168 -7.84 9.54 -11.63
N SER A 169 -8.51 9.66 -12.79
CA SER A 169 -7.88 9.58 -14.11
C SER A 169 -6.85 10.68 -14.34
N THR A 170 -7.08 11.87 -13.76
CA THR A 170 -6.15 13.00 -13.84
C THR A 170 -4.82 12.78 -13.15
N ARG A 171 -4.72 11.75 -12.31
CA ARG A 171 -3.54 11.37 -11.52
C ARG A 171 -2.90 10.07 -12.01
N THR A 172 -3.42 9.51 -13.10
CA THR A 172 -2.85 8.36 -13.79
C THR A 172 -2.19 8.85 -15.08
N MET A 173 -0.87 8.72 -15.17
CA MET A 173 -0.09 9.17 -16.31
C MET A 173 0.46 7.99 -17.09
N ASN A 174 0.44 8.11 -18.43
CA ASN A 174 1.03 7.11 -19.33
C ASN A 174 2.52 7.41 -19.54
N ALA A 175 3.37 6.47 -19.18
CA ALA A 175 4.81 6.55 -19.41
C ALA A 175 5.28 5.81 -20.65
N PHE A 176 4.39 5.15 -21.40
CA PHE A 176 4.77 4.40 -22.60
C PHE A 176 5.45 5.32 -23.64
N PRO A 177 6.55 4.87 -24.28
CA PRO A 177 7.26 5.66 -25.28
C PRO A 177 6.37 6.05 -26.45
N SER A 178 6.37 7.32 -26.84
CA SER A 178 5.60 7.80 -28.01
C SER A 178 6.11 7.22 -29.33
N ALA A 179 7.39 6.84 -29.38
CA ALA A 179 8.02 6.20 -30.55
C ALA A 179 7.58 4.75 -30.77
N LEU A 180 6.99 4.11 -29.76
CA LEU A 180 6.45 2.75 -29.89
C LEU A 180 4.94 2.82 -30.15
N SER A 181 4.46 2.03 -31.11
CA SER A 181 3.02 1.96 -31.40
C SER A 181 2.24 1.29 -30.27
N ALA A 182 0.92 1.54 -30.19
CA ALA A 182 0.03 0.86 -29.25
C ALA A 182 0.06 -0.68 -29.42
N GLU A 183 0.26 -1.17 -30.64
CA GLU A 183 0.46 -2.61 -30.92
C GLU A 183 1.75 -3.12 -30.30
N GLY A 184 2.82 -2.33 -30.29
CA GLY A 184 4.06 -2.63 -29.57
C GLY A 184 3.87 -2.67 -28.06
N ALA A 185 2.93 -1.87 -27.51
CA ALA A 185 2.61 -1.86 -26.09
C ALA A 185 1.92 -3.16 -25.64
N THR A 186 1.01 -3.70 -26.43
CA THR A 186 0.32 -4.97 -26.13
C THR A 186 1.25 -6.17 -26.18
N ASN A 187 2.34 -6.09 -26.93
CA ASN A 187 3.36 -7.12 -27.05
C ASN A 187 4.52 -6.96 -26.06
N THR A 188 4.55 -5.88 -25.24
CA THR A 188 5.58 -5.67 -24.23
C THR A 188 5.20 -6.43 -22.96
N SER A 189 5.96 -7.45 -22.66
CA SER A 189 5.66 -8.38 -21.55
C SER A 189 6.11 -7.89 -20.17
N ASN A 190 6.82 -6.76 -20.09
CA ASN A 190 7.50 -6.34 -18.87
C ASN A 190 7.21 -4.87 -18.51
N LEU A 191 5.91 -4.54 -18.44
CA LEU A 191 5.47 -3.21 -18.02
C LEU A 191 5.52 -3.10 -16.50
N ARG A 192 5.96 -1.94 -16.00
CA ARG A 192 6.01 -1.58 -14.59
C ARG A 192 5.26 -0.29 -14.35
N ASP A 193 5.07 0.01 -13.07
CA ASP A 193 4.43 1.25 -12.63
C ASP A 193 5.13 1.85 -11.40
N ILE A 194 4.86 3.13 -11.19
CA ILE A 194 5.31 3.88 -10.03
C ILE A 194 4.07 4.44 -9.34
N PHE A 195 3.95 4.19 -8.04
CA PHE A 195 2.96 4.83 -7.20
C PHE A 195 3.60 6.00 -6.46
N ALA A 196 2.94 7.14 -6.47
CA ALA A 196 3.27 8.26 -5.59
C ALA A 196 2.13 8.43 -4.61
N VAL A 197 2.43 8.33 -3.32
CA VAL A 197 1.39 8.29 -2.27
C VAL A 197 1.77 9.20 -1.12
N THR A 198 0.78 9.95 -0.66
CA THR A 198 0.84 10.69 0.60
C THR A 198 -0.13 10.03 1.55
N PHE A 199 0.39 9.35 2.57
CA PHE A 199 -0.45 8.76 3.61
C PHE A 199 -0.84 9.82 4.66
N GLY A 200 -2.09 9.78 5.10
CA GLY A 200 -2.60 10.70 6.10
C GLY A 200 -4.12 10.71 6.20
N LYS A 201 -4.65 11.27 7.27
CA LYS A 201 -6.09 11.32 7.55
C LYS A 201 -6.90 12.01 6.44
N GLU A 202 -6.33 13.07 5.83
CA GLU A 202 -6.96 13.88 4.78
C GLU A 202 -6.42 13.56 3.37
N ALA A 203 -5.64 12.50 3.23
CA ALA A 203 -4.99 12.11 2.00
C ALA A 203 -5.40 10.69 1.60
N VAL A 204 -4.46 9.75 1.56
CA VAL A 204 -4.75 8.33 1.50
C VAL A 204 -4.79 7.82 2.93
N LYS A 205 -5.96 7.44 3.41
CA LYS A 205 -6.22 7.01 4.79
C LYS A 205 -6.30 5.49 4.86
N PRO A 206 -5.24 4.81 5.32
CA PRO A 206 -5.35 3.43 5.75
C PRO A 206 -6.16 3.36 7.04
N PHE A 207 -7.07 2.39 7.16
CA PHE A 207 -7.94 2.30 8.31
C PHE A 207 -8.12 0.86 8.77
N TYR A 208 -8.45 0.71 10.05
CA TYR A 208 -8.79 -0.55 10.71
C TYR A 208 -10.11 -0.40 11.47
N PRO A 209 -10.81 -1.50 11.80
CA PRO A 209 -12.05 -1.43 12.55
C PRO A 209 -11.86 -0.73 13.90
N LYS A 210 -12.75 0.20 14.23
CA LYS A 210 -12.66 1.05 15.44
C LYS A 210 -12.59 0.25 16.74
N MET A 211 -13.16 -0.95 16.76
CA MET A 211 -13.17 -1.84 17.93
C MET A 211 -11.88 -2.65 18.08
N SER A 212 -10.92 -2.56 17.17
CA SER A 212 -9.67 -3.31 17.25
C SER A 212 -8.60 -2.52 18.00
N ASP A 213 -8.03 -3.13 19.03
CA ASP A 213 -6.94 -2.53 19.83
C ASP A 213 -5.55 -2.71 19.17
N SER A 214 -5.45 -3.47 18.08
CA SER A 214 -4.18 -3.92 17.48
C SER A 214 -4.07 -3.61 15.99
N ILE A 215 -4.54 -2.45 15.53
CA ILE A 215 -4.49 -2.04 14.11
C ILE A 215 -5.15 -3.10 13.18
N GLY A 216 -6.23 -3.73 13.63
CA GLY A 216 -6.90 -4.80 12.89
C GLY A 216 -6.18 -6.14 12.90
N LEU A 217 -5.05 -6.27 13.59
CA LEU A 217 -4.34 -7.53 13.77
C LEU A 217 -4.93 -8.31 14.96
N ASP A 218 -5.29 -9.56 14.72
CA ASP A 218 -5.74 -10.48 15.76
C ASP A 218 -4.87 -11.74 15.74
N PHE A 219 -4.31 -12.08 16.88
CA PHE A 219 -3.38 -13.18 17.04
C PHE A 219 -3.95 -14.24 17.97
N GLY A 220 -4.20 -15.41 17.44
CA GLY A 220 -4.52 -16.57 18.26
C GLY A 220 -3.30 -16.99 19.11
N ASP A 221 -3.32 -16.71 20.40
CA ASP A 221 -2.22 -17.09 21.31
C ASP A 221 -2.14 -18.60 21.59
N LYS A 222 -3.22 -19.34 21.28
CA LYS A 222 -3.32 -20.77 21.57
C LYS A 222 -3.42 -21.60 20.31
N MET A 223 -2.65 -22.68 20.27
CA MET A 223 -2.87 -23.73 19.29
C MET A 223 -4.10 -24.54 19.70
N VAL A 224 -5.01 -24.74 18.76
CA VAL A 224 -6.23 -25.53 18.95
C VAL A 224 -6.08 -26.85 18.20
N GLU A 225 -6.49 -27.96 18.84
CA GLU A 225 -6.55 -29.26 18.16
C GLU A 225 -7.81 -29.32 17.30
N VAL A 226 -7.63 -29.54 16.00
CA VAL A 226 -8.71 -29.64 15.03
C VAL A 226 -8.68 -31.01 14.36
N PRO A 227 -9.79 -31.79 14.44
CA PRO A 227 -9.92 -33.03 13.73
C PRO A 227 -10.31 -32.79 12.26
N GLU A 228 -9.63 -33.48 11.34
CA GLU A 228 -9.98 -33.48 9.93
C GLU A 228 -10.12 -34.91 9.42
N LYS A 229 -11.15 -35.15 8.60
CA LYS A 229 -11.33 -36.47 8.00
C LYS A 229 -10.30 -36.73 6.93
N ASP A 230 -9.56 -37.83 7.05
CA ASP A 230 -8.61 -38.27 6.03
C ASP A 230 -9.36 -38.61 4.73
N PRO A 231 -9.10 -37.89 3.63
CA PRO A 231 -9.76 -38.14 2.35
C PRO A 231 -9.41 -39.52 1.74
N LYS A 232 -8.29 -40.14 2.17
CA LYS A 232 -7.82 -41.41 1.63
C LYS A 232 -8.31 -42.64 2.42
N ASN A 233 -8.34 -42.52 3.75
CA ASN A 233 -8.56 -43.69 4.62
C ASN A 233 -9.79 -43.55 5.50
N GLY A 234 -10.50 -42.44 5.45
CA GLY A 234 -11.69 -42.21 6.26
C GLY A 234 -11.45 -42.06 7.78
N GLY A 235 -10.19 -42.13 8.22
CA GLY A 235 -9.79 -41.89 9.60
C GLY A 235 -9.78 -40.40 9.96
N THR A 236 -9.48 -40.10 11.22
CA THR A 236 -9.33 -38.72 11.68
C THR A 236 -7.86 -38.35 11.84
N ILE A 237 -7.45 -37.27 11.20
CA ILE A 237 -6.13 -36.66 11.35
C ILE A 237 -6.26 -35.48 12.28
N TRP A 238 -5.38 -35.36 13.24
CA TRP A 238 -5.36 -34.26 14.19
C TRP A 238 -4.30 -33.23 13.82
N TYR A 239 -4.71 -31.95 13.73
CA TYR A 239 -3.84 -30.81 13.50
C TYR A 239 -3.87 -29.89 14.71
N LEU A 240 -2.75 -29.22 14.92
CA LEU A 240 -2.67 -28.03 15.77
C LEU A 240 -2.74 -26.82 14.87
N GLU A 241 -3.70 -25.95 15.09
CA GLU A 241 -3.95 -24.76 14.31
C GLU A 241 -3.73 -23.49 15.12
N ARG A 242 -3.16 -22.46 14.46
CA ARG A 242 -3.10 -21.09 14.93
C ARG A 242 -3.44 -20.17 13.78
N GLU A 243 -4.27 -19.20 14.02
CA GLU A 243 -4.75 -18.24 13.05
C GLU A 243 -4.17 -16.86 13.35
N PHE A 244 -3.77 -16.17 12.30
CA PHE A 244 -3.34 -14.77 12.30
C PHE A 244 -4.27 -14.02 11.37
N ASN A 245 -5.03 -13.10 11.90
CA ASN A 245 -6.03 -12.35 11.16
C ASN A 245 -5.60 -10.89 11.03
N TRP A 246 -5.92 -10.29 9.89
CA TRP A 246 -5.83 -8.86 9.69
C TRP A 246 -7.12 -8.35 9.08
N GLU A 247 -7.63 -7.25 9.64
CA GLU A 247 -8.80 -6.55 9.13
C GLU A 247 -8.45 -5.09 8.92
N GLY A 248 -8.49 -4.64 7.66
CA GLY A 248 -8.14 -3.28 7.31
C GLY A 248 -8.55 -2.90 5.91
N GLY A 249 -8.30 -1.65 5.55
CA GLY A 249 -8.63 -1.12 4.24
C GLY A 249 -7.95 0.20 3.95
N ILE A 250 -8.15 0.70 2.72
CA ILE A 250 -7.68 2.01 2.29
C ILE A 250 -8.86 2.84 1.83
N ASN A 251 -8.95 4.05 2.33
CA ASN A 251 -9.88 5.06 1.86
C ASN A 251 -9.11 6.25 1.26
N ILE A 252 -9.38 6.56 0.00
CA ILE A 252 -8.81 7.73 -0.66
C ILE A 252 -9.73 8.91 -0.40
N VAL A 253 -9.35 9.73 0.58
CA VAL A 253 -10.09 10.93 0.97
C VAL A 253 -9.88 12.03 -0.07
N ASN A 254 -8.64 12.20 -0.50
CA ASN A 254 -8.28 13.21 -1.50
C ASN A 254 -7.52 12.58 -2.68
N PRO A 255 -8.15 12.48 -3.86
CA PRO A 255 -7.52 11.90 -5.06
C PRO A 255 -6.23 12.60 -5.50
N THR A 256 -6.04 13.88 -5.12
CA THR A 256 -4.87 14.65 -5.53
C THR A 256 -3.60 14.31 -4.75
N LYS A 257 -3.72 13.50 -3.70
CA LYS A 257 -2.63 13.11 -2.80
C LYS A 257 -1.98 11.77 -3.15
N ALA A 258 -2.50 11.12 -4.18
CA ALA A 258 -1.87 9.94 -4.74
C ALA A 258 -1.95 9.95 -6.26
N GLY A 259 -1.17 9.10 -6.90
CA GLY A 259 -1.18 8.94 -8.35
C GLY A 259 -0.37 7.74 -8.78
N ARG A 260 -0.51 7.38 -10.05
CA ARG A 260 0.16 6.23 -10.65
C ARG A 260 0.74 6.60 -12.01
N LEU A 261 2.01 6.32 -12.22
CA LEU A 261 2.67 6.38 -13.52
C LEU A 261 2.71 4.96 -14.07
N VAL A 262 2.02 4.72 -15.18
CA VAL A 262 1.77 3.38 -15.72
C VAL A 262 2.50 3.15 -17.04
N ASN A 263 2.57 1.88 -17.46
CA ASN A 263 3.11 1.47 -18.77
C ASN A 263 4.60 1.80 -18.96
N LEU A 264 5.42 1.63 -17.91
CA LEU A 264 6.87 1.76 -18.02
C LEU A 264 7.47 0.45 -18.58
N PRO A 265 7.98 0.45 -19.81
CA PRO A 265 8.53 -0.76 -20.42
C PRO A 265 9.97 -0.99 -19.96
N LEU A 266 10.16 -1.84 -18.95
CA LEU A 266 11.46 -2.09 -18.31
C LEU A 266 12.52 -2.53 -19.33
N ASP A 267 12.17 -3.41 -20.25
CA ASP A 267 13.02 -3.98 -21.30
C ASP A 267 13.33 -3.01 -22.46
N LYS A 268 12.62 -1.90 -22.57
CA LYS A 268 12.76 -0.92 -23.65
C LYS A 268 13.35 0.42 -23.19
N MET A 269 13.58 0.63 -21.91
CA MET A 269 14.05 1.90 -21.35
C MET A 269 15.37 2.35 -21.98
N ALA A 270 16.32 1.43 -22.12
CA ALA A 270 17.64 1.75 -22.69
C ALA A 270 17.66 1.76 -24.23
N THR A 271 16.70 1.13 -24.90
CA THR A 271 16.76 0.89 -26.35
C THR A 271 15.85 1.78 -27.18
N ALA A 272 14.80 2.35 -26.59
CA ALA A 272 13.87 3.22 -27.30
C ALA A 272 14.47 4.60 -27.55
N THR A 273 14.67 4.96 -28.81
CA THR A 273 15.26 6.25 -29.21
C THR A 273 14.43 7.43 -28.69
N GLY A 274 15.10 8.37 -28.00
CA GLY A 274 14.45 9.57 -27.44
C GLY A 274 13.59 9.33 -26.21
N TYR A 275 13.43 8.09 -25.77
CA TYR A 275 12.60 7.77 -24.61
C TYR A 275 13.15 8.32 -23.30
N ALA A 276 14.48 8.40 -23.17
CA ALA A 276 15.12 8.93 -21.98
C ALA A 276 14.65 10.35 -21.63
N GLU A 277 14.61 11.24 -22.62
CA GLU A 277 14.16 12.63 -22.42
C GLU A 277 12.65 12.69 -22.19
N GLU A 278 11.87 11.89 -22.92
CA GLU A 278 10.43 11.80 -22.74
C GLU A 278 10.06 11.30 -21.34
N LEU A 279 10.72 10.25 -20.87
CA LEU A 279 10.51 9.71 -19.53
C LEU A 279 10.89 10.72 -18.45
N LEU A 280 12.01 11.43 -18.61
CA LEU A 280 12.41 12.48 -17.69
C LEU A 280 11.32 13.56 -17.56
N GLN A 281 10.79 14.04 -18.68
CA GLN A 281 9.69 15.02 -18.66
C GLN A 281 8.44 14.47 -17.97
N LYS A 282 8.09 13.20 -18.21
CA LYS A 282 6.95 12.55 -17.57
C LYS A 282 7.15 12.36 -16.08
N LEU A 283 8.35 11.97 -15.63
CA LEU A 283 8.69 11.85 -14.22
C LEU A 283 8.59 13.19 -13.48
N ILE A 284 9.15 14.28 -14.07
CA ILE A 284 9.03 15.61 -13.48
C ILE A 284 7.55 16.02 -13.36
N ARG A 285 6.77 15.88 -14.43
CA ARG A 285 5.34 16.20 -14.40
C ARG A 285 4.59 15.38 -13.38
N PHE A 286 4.92 14.10 -13.25
CA PHE A 286 4.29 13.20 -12.29
C PHE A 286 4.59 13.58 -10.85
N THR A 287 5.84 13.89 -10.53
CA THR A 287 6.23 14.32 -9.18
C THR A 287 5.62 15.67 -8.80
N ASP A 288 5.43 16.58 -9.77
CA ASP A 288 4.77 17.87 -9.55
C ASP A 288 3.25 17.77 -9.44
N LEU A 289 2.65 16.75 -10.07
CA LEU A 289 1.21 16.52 -10.06
C LEU A 289 0.68 16.23 -8.65
N ILE A 290 1.51 15.57 -7.82
CA ILE A 290 1.13 15.14 -6.48
C ILE A 290 1.76 16.08 -5.45
N LYS A 291 0.95 16.88 -4.80
CA LYS A 291 1.39 17.90 -3.85
C LYS A 291 1.13 17.47 -2.42
N ALA A 292 2.19 17.25 -1.65
CA ALA A 292 2.09 17.17 -0.20
C ALA A 292 1.85 18.56 0.40
N ASN A 293 1.04 18.66 1.44
CA ASN A 293 0.91 19.88 2.22
C ASN A 293 2.07 19.97 3.20
N LYS A 294 3.10 20.74 2.84
CA LYS A 294 4.30 20.91 3.68
C LYS A 294 3.96 21.42 5.09
N ASN A 295 2.90 22.21 5.23
CA ASN A 295 2.49 22.77 6.52
C ASN A 295 1.86 21.74 7.47
N GLN A 296 1.47 20.56 6.98
CA GLN A 296 0.87 19.48 7.78
C GLN A 296 1.85 18.33 8.04
N GLY A 297 3.12 18.49 7.65
CA GLY A 297 4.12 17.43 7.78
C GLY A 297 3.88 16.23 6.85
N GLU A 298 2.98 16.36 5.87
CA GLU A 298 2.70 15.32 4.89
C GLU A 298 3.91 15.09 3.98
N LYS A 299 4.27 13.84 3.77
CA LYS A 299 5.35 13.39 2.92
C LYS A 299 4.80 12.54 1.80
N THR A 300 5.17 12.87 0.56
CA THR A 300 4.86 12.02 -0.60
C THR A 300 6.02 11.08 -0.83
N ILE A 301 5.73 9.78 -0.87
CA ILE A 301 6.71 8.72 -1.10
C ILE A 301 6.40 8.08 -2.45
N LEU A 302 7.45 7.74 -3.19
CA LEU A 302 7.40 7.03 -4.45
C LEU A 302 7.71 5.55 -4.21
N TYR A 303 6.77 4.68 -4.54
CA TYR A 303 6.94 3.22 -4.47
C TYR A 303 7.13 2.66 -5.86
N MET A 304 8.19 1.87 -6.05
CA MET A 304 8.51 1.25 -7.35
C MET A 304 9.31 -0.05 -7.19
N ASP A 305 9.34 -0.84 -8.27
CA ASP A 305 10.18 -2.04 -8.38
C ASP A 305 11.68 -1.69 -8.26
N PRO A 306 12.49 -2.46 -7.52
CA PRO A 306 13.95 -2.27 -7.43
C PRO A 306 14.66 -2.24 -8.78
N MET A 307 14.26 -3.12 -9.72
CA MET A 307 14.84 -3.13 -11.07
C MET A 307 14.50 -1.84 -11.84
N LEU A 308 13.25 -1.38 -11.72
CA LEU A 308 12.83 -0.13 -12.34
C LEU A 308 13.63 1.06 -11.80
N TRP A 309 13.87 1.11 -10.49
CA TRP A 309 14.72 2.14 -9.88
C TRP A 309 16.13 2.16 -10.46
N THR A 310 16.73 0.99 -10.64
CA THR A 310 18.07 0.86 -11.24
C THR A 310 18.09 1.36 -12.68
N GLU A 311 17.12 0.98 -13.51
CA GLU A 311 17.02 1.44 -14.90
C GLU A 311 16.79 2.96 -15.00
N ILE A 312 15.98 3.54 -14.11
CA ILE A 312 15.80 5.00 -14.04
C ILE A 312 17.12 5.69 -13.69
N LYS A 313 17.90 5.17 -12.73
CA LYS A 313 19.22 5.75 -12.40
C LYS A 313 20.17 5.71 -13.60
N ILE A 314 20.27 4.58 -14.29
CA ILE A 314 21.11 4.42 -15.48
C ILE A 314 20.70 5.44 -16.56
N LEU A 315 19.40 5.57 -16.80
CA LEU A 315 18.86 6.48 -17.79
C LEU A 315 19.13 7.96 -17.43
N LEU A 316 18.92 8.37 -16.18
CA LEU A 316 19.22 9.73 -15.72
C LEU A 316 20.73 10.03 -15.75
N ALA A 317 21.57 9.05 -15.42
CA ALA A 317 23.02 9.18 -15.52
C ALA A 317 23.47 9.38 -16.99
N SER A 318 22.86 8.66 -17.95
CA SER A 318 23.15 8.81 -19.37
C SER A 318 22.81 10.21 -19.91
N LEU A 319 21.78 10.85 -19.35
CA LEU A 319 21.36 12.23 -19.66
C LEU A 319 22.18 13.30 -18.90
N LYS A 320 23.18 12.92 -18.11
CA LYS A 320 23.94 13.80 -17.20
C LYS A 320 23.10 14.53 -16.14
N TRP A 321 21.95 13.95 -15.76
CA TRP A 321 21.04 14.44 -14.71
C TRP A 321 21.28 13.76 -13.36
N GLN A 322 22.56 13.59 -12.99
CA GLN A 322 22.95 12.91 -11.74
C GLN A 322 22.39 13.58 -10.48
N ASN A 323 22.15 14.89 -10.52
CA ASN A 323 21.57 15.63 -9.39
C ASN A 323 20.06 15.42 -9.22
N ALA A 324 19.40 14.73 -10.14
CA ALA A 324 17.97 14.46 -10.06
C ALA A 324 17.62 13.32 -9.09
N PHE A 325 18.60 12.48 -8.77
CA PHE A 325 18.43 11.41 -7.80
C PHE A 325 19.53 11.44 -6.75
N LYS A 326 19.23 10.93 -5.57
CA LYS A 326 20.17 10.65 -4.51
C LYS A 326 20.01 9.22 -4.08
N ASP A 327 21.12 8.57 -3.82
CA ASP A 327 21.22 7.18 -3.39
C ASP A 327 22.43 7.13 -2.46
N GLU A 328 22.22 7.50 -1.21
CA GLU A 328 23.30 7.74 -0.24
C GLU A 328 22.98 7.02 1.08
N ASP A 329 24.01 6.43 1.68
CA ASP A 329 23.95 5.94 3.04
C ASP A 329 24.32 7.07 4.01
N ILE A 330 23.33 7.59 4.73
CA ILE A 330 23.51 8.62 5.74
C ILE A 330 23.21 8.00 7.11
N ASP A 331 24.19 8.03 8.01
CA ASP A 331 24.05 7.51 9.39
C ASP A 331 23.46 6.08 9.46
N SER A 332 23.93 5.19 8.58
CA SER A 332 23.44 3.81 8.45
C SER A 332 22.01 3.65 7.94
N VAL A 333 21.41 4.72 7.41
CA VAL A 333 20.10 4.70 6.75
C VAL A 333 20.30 4.92 5.25
N HIS A 334 19.87 3.94 4.45
CA HIS A 334 19.88 4.06 3.00
C HIS A 334 18.79 5.01 2.55
N LYS A 335 19.17 6.13 1.94
CA LYS A 335 18.25 7.18 1.51
C LYS A 335 18.21 7.29 0.00
N MET A 336 17.06 6.96 -0.58
CA MET A 336 16.81 7.12 -2.00
C MET A 336 15.86 8.29 -2.24
N GLU A 337 16.23 9.20 -3.12
CA GLU A 337 15.40 10.35 -3.51
C GLU A 337 15.37 10.52 -5.03
N LEU A 338 14.21 10.87 -5.55
CA LEU A 338 14.02 11.25 -6.96
C LEU A 338 13.30 12.61 -7.01
N PHE A 339 13.95 13.63 -7.61
CA PHE A 339 13.44 15.00 -7.65
C PHE A 339 13.02 15.56 -6.27
N GLY A 340 13.78 15.21 -5.22
CA GLY A 340 13.49 15.63 -3.84
C GLY A 340 12.28 14.93 -3.21
N ARG A 341 11.83 13.81 -3.78
CA ARG A 341 10.84 12.90 -3.20
C ARG A 341 11.54 11.62 -2.77
N GLU A 342 11.18 11.13 -1.60
CA GLU A 342 11.69 9.86 -1.13
C GLU A 342 11.19 8.71 -1.99
N VAL A 343 12.07 7.78 -2.28
CA VAL A 343 11.80 6.56 -3.04
C VAL A 343 11.90 5.37 -2.10
N ARG A 344 10.95 4.45 -2.19
CA ARG A 344 10.99 3.12 -1.58
C ARG A 344 10.90 2.07 -2.68
N THR A 345 11.80 1.13 -2.64
CA THR A 345 11.75 -0.01 -3.55
C THR A 345 11.00 -1.15 -2.91
N ASN A 346 10.07 -1.74 -3.65
CA ASN A 346 9.21 -2.80 -3.16
C ASN A 346 9.25 -3.99 -4.10
N GLU A 347 9.69 -5.15 -3.61
CA GLU A 347 9.76 -6.38 -4.38
C GLU A 347 8.38 -6.90 -4.78
N SER A 348 7.33 -6.58 -4.02
CA SER A 348 5.95 -6.91 -4.37
C SER A 348 5.46 -6.23 -5.65
N GLN A 349 6.19 -5.24 -6.18
CA GLN A 349 5.93 -4.60 -7.47
C GLN A 349 6.70 -5.24 -8.65
N ALA A 350 7.53 -6.25 -8.39
CA ALA A 350 8.40 -6.89 -9.37
C ALA A 350 7.67 -7.86 -10.32
N PHE A 351 6.44 -7.57 -10.72
CA PHE A 351 5.68 -8.35 -11.70
C PHE A 351 5.17 -7.50 -12.86
N ALA A 352 4.99 -8.14 -14.03
CA ALA A 352 4.54 -7.46 -15.22
C ALA A 352 3.08 -6.99 -15.08
N GLN A 353 2.85 -5.71 -15.37
CA GLN A 353 1.53 -5.10 -15.40
C GLN A 353 0.89 -5.24 -16.77
N SER A 354 -0.44 -5.27 -16.82
CA SER A 354 -1.19 -5.16 -18.05
C SER A 354 -1.14 -3.74 -18.60
N TYR A 355 -1.07 -3.60 -19.94
CA TYR A 355 -1.12 -2.29 -20.58
C TYR A 355 -2.45 -1.58 -20.29
N ILE A 356 -2.36 -0.34 -19.86
CA ILE A 356 -3.52 0.53 -19.66
C ILE A 356 -3.59 1.50 -20.84
N ALA A 357 -4.65 1.37 -21.63
CA ALA A 357 -4.89 2.24 -22.78
C ALA A 357 -5.17 3.69 -22.32
N PRO A 358 -4.65 4.69 -23.07
CA PRO A 358 -4.89 6.10 -22.80
C PRO A 358 -6.33 6.52 -23.08
#